data_9491d2cb15028f3f3b95acbf182f8597
#
_entry.id   9491d2cb15028f3f3b95acbf182f8597
#
_cell.length_a   1.000
_cell.length_b   1.000
_cell.length_c   1.000
_cell.angle_alpha   90.00
_cell.angle_beta   90.00
_cell.angle_gamma   90.00
#
_symmetry.space_group_name_H-M   'P 1'
#
loop_
_entity.id
_entity.type
_entity.pdbx_description
1 polymer ?
#
loop_
_entity_poly.entity_id
_entity_poly.type
_entity_poly.pdbx_seq_one_letter_code
_entity_poly.pdbx_strand_id
1 'polypeptide(L)'
;MVQNNQAKILAIVMRTFNAKDTNGNDYIDGNEQNGTFLNAIERLDEVKAQGFNTLHILPIHPPGKIKAMGTAGSIYAPKDMLAIDPNLVDKNDPRSDKEQFKAFIDECHKRGIRVMLDMPSCASYDMFLEHPEWMAKERDGLAKTPQGWNDIRMFQPWEDEGKRTLNPKLLELHKQYVDMCIDLGIDGIRSDVARAKPVEFWDIIIPYSRIRDPEFAWLAETYTYEDASPQANMPFDRPEDSLRAGYDMIYGQYHIFHEWPNAET
;
A
#
# COMPACT_ATOMS: atom_id res chain seq x y z
N MET A 1 14.67 -11.58 -6.78
CA MET A 1 14.79 -10.10 -6.68
C MET A 1 15.56 -9.68 -5.44
N VAL A 2 15.15 -10.14 -4.29
CA VAL A 2 15.71 -9.72 -2.99
C VAL A 2 17.08 -10.36 -2.70
N GLN A 3 17.33 -11.57 -3.18
CA GLN A 3 18.53 -12.38 -2.88
C GLN A 3 19.89 -11.72 -3.22
N ASN A 4 19.92 -10.65 -4.01
CA ASN A 4 21.17 -10.03 -4.47
C ASN A 4 21.27 -8.52 -4.16
N ASN A 5 20.41 -7.94 -3.31
CA ASN A 5 20.37 -6.50 -2.99
C ASN A 5 20.33 -5.60 -4.26
N GLN A 6 19.65 -6.03 -5.31
CA GLN A 6 19.63 -5.34 -6.61
C GLN A 6 18.30 -4.67 -6.94
N ALA A 7 17.34 -4.64 -5.99
CA ALA A 7 16.08 -3.96 -6.21
C ALA A 7 16.30 -2.44 -6.32
N LYS A 8 15.92 -1.86 -7.45
CA LYS A 8 15.85 -0.43 -7.71
C LYS A 8 14.39 -0.07 -7.88
N ILE A 9 13.80 0.48 -6.83
CA ILE A 9 12.36 0.64 -6.69
C ILE A 9 11.96 2.06 -7.08
N LEU A 10 10.98 2.20 -7.98
CA LEU A 10 10.27 3.43 -8.27
C LEU A 10 8.86 3.34 -7.68
N ALA A 11 8.52 4.23 -6.77
CA ALA A 11 7.16 4.37 -6.25
C ALA A 11 6.32 5.25 -7.20
N ILE A 12 5.11 4.79 -7.53
CA ILE A 12 4.20 5.50 -8.42
C ILE A 12 2.79 5.59 -7.86
N VAL A 13 2.15 6.74 -8.05
CA VAL A 13 0.72 6.91 -7.87
C VAL A 13 0.04 6.66 -9.21
N MET A 14 -0.68 5.55 -9.35
CA MET A 14 -1.24 5.13 -10.63
C MET A 14 -2.09 6.22 -11.27
N ARG A 15 -2.96 6.90 -10.50
CA ARG A 15 -3.87 7.94 -11.02
C ARG A 15 -3.18 9.13 -11.68
N THR A 16 -1.88 9.36 -11.36
CA THR A 16 -1.11 10.50 -11.91
C THR A 16 0.05 10.06 -12.80
N PHE A 17 0.44 8.79 -12.76
CA PHE A 17 1.68 8.30 -13.40
C PHE A 17 1.74 8.57 -14.92
N ASN A 18 0.62 8.43 -15.64
CA ASN A 18 0.49 8.81 -17.04
C ASN A 18 -0.79 9.61 -17.31
N ALA A 19 -1.19 10.45 -16.35
CA ALA A 19 -2.32 11.36 -16.52
C ALA A 19 -2.03 12.37 -17.66
N LYS A 20 -3.06 12.75 -18.38
CA LYS A 20 -2.98 13.65 -19.53
C LYS A 20 -3.71 14.96 -19.17
N ASP A 21 -3.03 15.82 -18.41
CA ASP A 21 -3.42 17.21 -18.18
C ASP A 21 -2.84 18.05 -19.32
N THR A 22 -3.66 18.40 -20.29
CA THR A 22 -3.24 19.08 -21.53
C THR A 22 -3.31 20.60 -21.41
N ASN A 23 -4.05 21.12 -20.45
CA ASN A 23 -4.20 22.55 -20.22
C ASN A 23 -3.35 23.08 -19.03
N GLY A 24 -2.75 22.19 -18.24
CA GLY A 24 -1.84 22.51 -17.13
C GLY A 24 -2.52 23.13 -15.92
N ASN A 25 -3.80 22.80 -15.68
CA ASN A 25 -4.55 23.34 -14.55
C ASN A 25 -4.58 22.41 -13.32
N ASP A 26 -3.85 21.29 -13.35
CA ASP A 26 -3.79 20.25 -12.28
C ASP A 26 -5.11 19.53 -12.01
N TYR A 27 -6.07 19.61 -12.92
CA TYR A 27 -7.35 18.89 -12.87
C TYR A 27 -7.52 18.06 -14.13
N ILE A 28 -8.26 16.97 -14.04
CA ILE A 28 -8.67 16.18 -15.19
C ILE A 28 -10.05 16.66 -15.61
N ASP A 29 -10.14 17.34 -16.72
CA ASP A 29 -11.38 17.88 -17.28
C ASP A 29 -11.48 17.65 -18.80
N GLY A 30 -12.68 17.94 -19.38
CA GLY A 30 -12.92 17.82 -20.80
C GLY A 30 -12.55 16.45 -21.40
N ASN A 31 -11.53 16.43 -22.26
CA ASN A 31 -11.03 15.21 -22.93
C ASN A 31 -9.76 14.64 -22.26
N GLU A 32 -9.40 15.14 -21.11
CA GLU A 32 -8.22 14.70 -20.39
C GLU A 32 -8.45 13.36 -19.68
N GLN A 33 -7.38 12.70 -19.31
CA GLN A 33 -7.44 11.34 -18.76
C GLN A 33 -6.62 11.20 -17.50
N ASN A 34 -7.19 10.53 -16.50
CA ASN A 34 -6.41 9.99 -15.38
C ASN A 34 -5.33 9.03 -15.88
N GLY A 35 -4.30 8.84 -15.07
CA GLY A 35 -3.48 7.64 -15.18
C GLY A 35 -4.33 6.40 -14.98
N THR A 36 -4.24 5.45 -15.91
CA THR A 36 -4.90 4.15 -15.87
C THR A 36 -3.87 3.03 -16.01
N PHE A 37 -4.25 1.80 -15.68
CA PHE A 37 -3.34 0.66 -15.87
C PHE A 37 -2.88 0.54 -17.33
N LEU A 38 -3.77 0.74 -18.28
CA LEU A 38 -3.43 0.56 -19.69
C LEU A 38 -2.58 1.69 -20.26
N ASN A 39 -2.89 2.95 -19.93
CA ASN A 39 -2.06 4.05 -20.44
C ASN A 39 -0.69 4.13 -19.72
N ALA A 40 -0.58 3.62 -18.50
CA ALA A 40 0.69 3.52 -17.77
C ALA A 40 1.72 2.63 -18.48
N ILE A 41 1.26 1.66 -19.30
CA ILE A 41 2.13 0.78 -20.09
C ILE A 41 3.05 1.61 -21.02
N GLU A 42 2.58 2.73 -21.54
CA GLU A 42 3.35 3.62 -22.42
C GLU A 42 4.65 4.12 -21.79
N ARG A 43 4.73 4.18 -20.45
CA ARG A 43 5.88 4.70 -19.73
C ARG A 43 6.87 3.63 -19.25
N LEU A 44 6.57 2.35 -19.41
CA LEU A 44 7.39 1.26 -18.84
C LEU A 44 8.79 1.20 -19.46
N ASP A 45 8.94 1.55 -20.73
CA ASP A 45 10.27 1.57 -21.38
C ASP A 45 11.12 2.73 -20.85
N GLU A 46 10.51 3.87 -20.52
CA GLU A 46 11.17 4.99 -19.83
C GLU A 46 11.65 4.56 -18.43
N VAL A 47 10.78 3.91 -17.64
CA VAL A 47 11.13 3.38 -16.30
C VAL A 47 12.33 2.45 -16.38
N LYS A 48 12.34 1.55 -17.35
CA LYS A 48 13.46 0.63 -17.57
C LYS A 48 14.74 1.35 -17.99
N ALA A 49 14.64 2.32 -18.88
CA ALA A 49 15.79 3.11 -19.34
C ALA A 49 16.44 3.92 -18.20
N GLN A 50 15.65 4.34 -17.20
CA GLN A 50 16.16 4.98 -15.98
C GLN A 50 16.83 3.98 -15.01
N GLY A 51 16.79 2.69 -15.32
CA GLY A 51 17.46 1.63 -14.54
C GLY A 51 16.64 1.05 -13.40
N PHE A 52 15.37 1.39 -13.27
CA PHE A 52 14.47 0.75 -12.31
C PHE A 52 14.10 -0.67 -12.76
N ASN A 53 14.00 -1.59 -11.81
CA ASN A 53 13.63 -2.98 -12.04
C ASN A 53 12.44 -3.43 -11.18
N THR A 54 11.89 -2.52 -10.39
CA THR A 54 10.74 -2.75 -9.53
C THR A 54 9.87 -1.51 -9.49
N LEU A 55 8.58 -1.67 -9.72
CA LEU A 55 7.57 -0.66 -9.45
C LEU A 55 6.89 -0.95 -8.11
N HIS A 56 6.88 0.02 -7.22
CA HIS A 56 6.03 0.05 -6.04
C HIS A 56 4.81 0.88 -6.37
N ILE A 57 3.67 0.23 -6.57
CA ILE A 57 2.41 0.89 -6.87
C ILE A 57 1.73 1.25 -5.55
N LEU A 58 1.48 2.54 -5.33
CA LEU A 58 0.71 3.03 -4.20
C LEU A 58 -0.74 2.48 -4.27
N PRO A 59 -1.51 2.52 -3.17
CA PRO A 59 -2.81 1.83 -3.12
C PRO A 59 -3.71 2.13 -4.32
N ILE A 60 -4.30 1.09 -4.88
CA ILE A 60 -5.16 1.12 -6.08
C ILE A 60 -6.64 0.96 -5.77
N HIS A 61 -6.97 0.96 -4.49
CA HIS A 61 -8.32 0.67 -4.01
C HIS A 61 -9.21 1.92 -4.08
N PRO A 62 -10.54 1.77 -4.20
CA PRO A 62 -11.45 2.90 -4.17
C PRO A 62 -11.35 3.62 -2.82
N PRO A 63 -11.05 4.92 -2.80
CA PRO A 63 -11.02 5.69 -1.56
C PRO A 63 -12.43 5.87 -1.00
N GLY A 64 -12.54 5.96 0.33
CA GLY A 64 -13.77 6.33 1.00
C GLY A 64 -14.21 7.74 0.66
N LYS A 65 -15.49 8.03 0.86
CA LYS A 65 -16.09 9.34 0.58
C LYS A 65 -16.51 10.08 1.85
N ILE A 66 -16.91 9.34 2.88
CA ILE A 66 -17.40 9.93 4.14
C ILE A 66 -16.18 10.41 4.93
N LYS A 67 -16.17 11.70 5.29
CA LYS A 67 -15.06 12.37 5.99
C LYS A 67 -13.72 12.27 5.23
N ALA A 68 -13.76 12.15 3.91
CA ALA A 68 -12.58 12.17 3.06
C ALA A 68 -11.95 13.58 3.01
N MET A 69 -10.65 13.64 2.78
CA MET A 69 -9.95 14.89 2.48
C MET A 69 -9.94 15.17 0.98
N GLY A 70 -10.22 16.43 0.62
CA GLY A 70 -10.24 16.86 -0.78
C GLY A 70 -11.33 16.17 -1.61
N THR A 71 -11.26 16.33 -2.91
CA THR A 71 -12.25 15.78 -3.86
C THR A 71 -11.92 14.36 -4.33
N ALA A 72 -10.64 14.01 -4.37
CA ALA A 72 -10.16 12.70 -4.83
C ALA A 72 -10.12 11.64 -3.70
N GLY A 73 -10.11 12.07 -2.45
CA GLY A 73 -9.89 11.21 -1.29
C GLY A 73 -8.44 10.69 -1.17
N SER A 74 -8.09 10.17 0.00
CA SER A 74 -6.80 9.56 0.24
C SER A 74 -6.77 8.13 -0.29
N ILE A 75 -5.74 7.78 -1.04
CA ILE A 75 -5.50 6.39 -1.47
C ILE A 75 -5.19 5.45 -0.30
N TYR A 76 -4.77 6.01 0.87
CA TYR A 76 -4.56 5.28 2.11
C TYR A 76 -5.81 5.17 2.99
N ALA A 77 -6.96 5.65 2.50
CA ALA A 77 -8.26 5.47 3.11
C ALA A 77 -9.17 4.60 2.23
N PRO A 78 -8.82 3.33 1.97
CA PRO A 78 -9.64 2.47 1.11
C PRO A 78 -11.01 2.23 1.72
N LYS A 79 -12.04 2.25 0.85
CA LYS A 79 -13.37 1.77 1.19
C LYS A 79 -13.44 0.24 1.16
N ASP A 80 -12.71 -0.37 0.23
CA ASP A 80 -12.62 -1.81 0.04
C ASP A 80 -11.21 -2.16 -0.43
N MET A 81 -10.49 -2.97 0.35
CA MET A 81 -9.12 -3.40 0.04
C MET A 81 -9.04 -4.47 -1.05
N LEU A 82 -10.15 -5.10 -1.40
CA LEU A 82 -10.19 -6.18 -2.40
C LEU A 82 -10.72 -5.70 -3.76
N ALA A 83 -11.21 -4.46 -3.82
CA ALA A 83 -11.66 -3.81 -5.04
C ALA A 83 -10.57 -2.92 -5.66
N ILE A 84 -10.69 -2.68 -6.94
CA ILE A 84 -9.86 -1.75 -7.71
C ILE A 84 -10.66 -0.45 -7.94
N ASP A 85 -9.99 0.71 -7.79
CA ASP A 85 -10.60 2.01 -8.06
C ASP A 85 -10.99 2.11 -9.54
N PRO A 86 -12.28 2.30 -9.86
CA PRO A 86 -12.77 2.39 -11.24
C PRO A 86 -12.19 3.59 -12.01
N ASN A 87 -11.56 4.55 -11.35
CA ASN A 87 -10.86 5.65 -12.00
C ASN A 87 -9.48 5.26 -12.57
N LEU A 88 -8.95 4.09 -12.20
CA LEU A 88 -7.70 3.55 -12.72
C LEU A 88 -7.89 2.63 -13.94
N VAL A 89 -9.12 2.50 -14.41
CA VAL A 89 -9.54 1.58 -15.46
C VAL A 89 -9.94 2.36 -16.71
N ASP A 90 -9.49 1.93 -17.88
CA ASP A 90 -9.99 2.45 -19.16
C ASP A 90 -11.40 1.89 -19.41
N LYS A 91 -12.39 2.77 -19.37
CA LYS A 91 -13.80 2.41 -19.54
C LYS A 91 -14.16 2.02 -21.00
N ASN A 92 -13.29 2.31 -21.96
CA ASN A 92 -13.48 1.95 -23.37
C ASN A 92 -12.90 0.56 -23.69
N ASP A 93 -12.10 -0.01 -22.80
CA ASP A 93 -11.57 -1.37 -22.96
C ASP A 93 -12.56 -2.39 -22.41
N PRO A 94 -12.86 -3.50 -23.12
CA PRO A 94 -13.84 -4.48 -22.69
C PRO A 94 -13.38 -5.36 -21.51
N ARG A 95 -12.10 -5.34 -21.16
CA ARG A 95 -11.56 -6.11 -20.04
C ARG A 95 -12.04 -5.55 -18.70
N SER A 96 -12.25 -6.44 -17.74
CA SER A 96 -12.52 -6.07 -16.36
C SER A 96 -11.34 -5.30 -15.74
N ASP A 97 -11.58 -4.68 -14.60
CA ASP A 97 -10.58 -3.98 -13.80
C ASP A 97 -9.35 -4.86 -13.48
N LYS A 98 -9.61 -6.09 -13.01
CA LYS A 98 -8.56 -7.08 -12.70
C LYS A 98 -7.79 -7.51 -13.95
N GLU A 99 -8.46 -7.69 -15.07
CA GLU A 99 -7.80 -8.04 -16.33
C GLU A 99 -6.93 -6.90 -16.88
N GLN A 100 -7.37 -5.64 -16.73
CA GLN A 100 -6.57 -4.49 -17.12
C GLN A 100 -5.34 -4.34 -16.22
N PHE A 101 -5.50 -4.52 -14.90
CA PHE A 101 -4.38 -4.48 -13.98
C PHE A 101 -3.39 -5.62 -14.23
N LYS A 102 -3.91 -6.84 -14.46
CA LYS A 102 -3.06 -7.97 -14.85
C LYS A 102 -2.30 -7.71 -16.15
N ALA A 103 -2.94 -7.12 -17.16
CA ALA A 103 -2.27 -6.76 -18.40
C ALA A 103 -1.10 -5.79 -18.18
N PHE A 104 -1.27 -4.79 -17.29
CA PHE A 104 -0.17 -3.90 -16.87
C PHE A 104 0.97 -4.68 -16.20
N ILE A 105 0.66 -5.58 -15.27
CA ILE A 105 1.65 -6.42 -14.58
C ILE A 105 2.41 -7.30 -15.58
N ASP A 106 1.71 -7.95 -16.50
CA ASP A 106 2.30 -8.79 -17.54
C ASP A 106 3.25 -7.97 -18.44
N GLU A 107 2.92 -6.72 -18.77
CA GLU A 107 3.79 -5.82 -19.53
C GLU A 107 5.01 -5.35 -18.72
N CYS A 108 4.89 -5.18 -17.40
CA CYS A 108 6.04 -4.98 -16.51
C CYS A 108 6.98 -6.17 -16.55
N HIS A 109 6.45 -7.38 -16.38
CA HIS A 109 7.23 -8.62 -16.38
C HIS A 109 7.96 -8.87 -17.70
N LYS A 110 7.34 -8.61 -18.86
CA LYS A 110 7.99 -8.69 -20.19
C LYS A 110 9.23 -7.80 -20.28
N ARG A 111 9.26 -6.70 -19.55
CA ARG A 111 10.40 -5.78 -19.48
C ARG A 111 11.40 -6.10 -18.37
N GLY A 112 11.14 -7.15 -17.58
CA GLY A 112 11.93 -7.51 -16.41
C GLY A 112 11.75 -6.55 -15.24
N ILE A 113 10.60 -5.88 -15.16
CA ILE A 113 10.19 -5.01 -14.05
C ILE A 113 9.26 -5.83 -13.13
N ARG A 114 9.63 -5.94 -11.86
CA ARG A 114 8.78 -6.53 -10.82
C ARG A 114 7.76 -5.53 -10.30
N VAL A 115 6.65 -6.03 -9.77
CA VAL A 115 5.57 -5.18 -9.26
C VAL A 115 5.30 -5.48 -7.79
N MET A 116 5.40 -4.46 -6.95
CA MET A 116 4.98 -4.47 -5.55
C MET A 116 3.72 -3.62 -5.40
N LEU A 117 2.75 -4.11 -4.65
CA LEU A 117 1.55 -3.34 -4.30
C LEU A 117 1.63 -2.85 -2.86
N ASP A 118 1.18 -1.63 -2.62
CA ASP A 118 1.09 -1.07 -1.27
C ASP A 118 -0.12 -1.62 -0.53
N MET A 119 0.11 -2.13 0.68
CA MET A 119 -0.95 -2.59 1.59
C MET A 119 -1.22 -1.51 2.63
N PRO A 120 -2.36 -0.79 2.56
CA PRO A 120 -2.70 0.25 3.52
C PRO A 120 -2.76 -0.25 4.97
N SER A 121 -2.21 0.50 5.90
CA SER A 121 -2.29 0.20 7.34
C SER A 121 -3.61 0.61 7.99
N CYS A 122 -4.35 1.47 7.32
CA CYS A 122 -5.60 2.07 7.74
C CYS A 122 -6.68 1.92 6.67
N ALA A 123 -7.89 2.38 6.98
CA ALA A 123 -9.01 2.35 6.05
C ALA A 123 -9.84 3.64 6.14
N SER A 124 -10.89 3.75 5.34
CA SER A 124 -11.81 4.88 5.35
C SER A 124 -12.85 4.80 6.48
N TYR A 125 -13.57 5.91 6.67
CA TYR A 125 -14.75 5.90 7.53
C TYR A 125 -15.90 5.08 6.95
N ASP A 126 -15.97 4.96 5.61
CA ASP A 126 -16.94 4.09 4.93
C ASP A 126 -16.72 2.62 5.36
N MET A 127 -15.46 2.14 5.34
CA MET A 127 -15.14 0.78 5.80
C MET A 127 -15.46 0.59 7.29
N PHE A 128 -15.23 1.61 8.14
CA PHE A 128 -15.63 1.53 9.54
C PHE A 128 -17.13 1.31 9.72
N LEU A 129 -17.96 1.93 8.89
CA LEU A 129 -19.42 1.77 8.95
C LEU A 129 -19.88 0.41 8.41
N GLU A 130 -19.24 -0.08 7.35
CA GLU A 130 -19.60 -1.34 6.69
C GLU A 130 -19.03 -2.56 7.43
N HIS A 131 -17.82 -2.42 8.02
CA HIS A 131 -17.06 -3.51 8.65
C HIS A 131 -16.46 -3.12 10.00
N PRO A 132 -17.32 -2.78 10.99
CA PRO A 132 -16.85 -2.33 12.30
C PRO A 132 -16.06 -3.39 13.07
N GLU A 133 -16.13 -4.65 12.67
CA GLU A 133 -15.39 -5.77 13.26
C GLU A 133 -13.89 -5.77 12.94
N TRP A 134 -13.48 -5.04 11.91
CA TRP A 134 -12.07 -4.89 11.54
C TRP A 134 -11.42 -3.67 12.17
N MET A 135 -12.23 -2.74 12.71
CA MET A 135 -11.81 -1.38 12.99
C MET A 135 -11.66 -1.11 14.49
N ALA A 136 -10.63 -0.35 14.82
CA ALA A 136 -10.39 0.13 16.18
C ALA A 136 -11.40 1.22 16.57
N LYS A 137 -11.82 1.18 17.85
CA LYS A 137 -12.79 2.12 18.41
C LYS A 137 -12.22 2.83 19.64
N GLU A 138 -12.61 4.07 19.80
CA GLU A 138 -12.45 4.80 21.05
C GLU A 138 -13.45 4.29 22.12
N ARG A 139 -13.29 4.75 23.36
CA ARG A 139 -14.17 4.33 24.47
C ARG A 139 -15.64 4.69 24.27
N ASP A 140 -15.91 5.74 23.52
CA ASP A 140 -17.26 6.19 23.14
C ASP A 140 -17.84 5.46 21.92
N GLY A 141 -17.10 4.51 21.34
CA GLY A 141 -17.52 3.72 20.20
C GLY A 141 -17.22 4.36 18.84
N LEU A 142 -16.66 5.57 18.80
CA LEU A 142 -16.24 6.22 17.56
C LEU A 142 -15.02 5.51 16.96
N ALA A 143 -14.86 5.63 15.64
CA ALA A 143 -13.71 5.08 14.94
C ALA A 143 -12.41 5.75 15.42
N LYS A 144 -11.42 4.94 15.79
CA LYS A 144 -10.10 5.43 16.18
C LYS A 144 -9.36 6.00 14.98
N THR A 145 -8.78 7.18 15.17
CA THR A 145 -8.06 7.93 14.13
C THR A 145 -6.59 8.08 14.56
N PRO A 146 -5.61 7.86 13.69
CA PRO A 146 -4.22 8.20 14.00
C PRO A 146 -4.08 9.71 14.23
N GLN A 147 -3.20 10.09 15.14
CA GLN A 147 -2.95 11.50 15.42
C GLN A 147 -2.42 12.21 14.16
N GLY A 148 -3.04 13.33 13.80
CA GLY A 148 -2.66 14.13 12.61
C GLY A 148 -3.30 13.68 11.29
N TRP A 149 -4.02 12.56 11.27
CA TRP A 149 -4.61 11.99 10.05
C TRP A 149 -6.12 11.81 10.21
N ASN A 150 -6.90 12.83 9.85
CA ASN A 150 -8.33 12.86 10.14
C ASN A 150 -9.22 12.13 9.14
N ASP A 151 -8.68 11.71 8.01
CA ASP A 151 -9.39 11.05 6.91
C ASP A 151 -9.26 9.52 6.94
N ILE A 152 -8.34 8.97 7.74
CA ILE A 152 -8.14 7.53 7.86
C ILE A 152 -8.59 6.98 9.21
N ARG A 153 -8.87 5.69 9.27
CA ARG A 153 -9.33 4.96 10.47
C ARG A 153 -8.45 3.75 10.70
N MET A 154 -8.10 3.50 11.96
CA MET A 154 -7.20 2.41 12.33
C MET A 154 -7.92 1.07 12.30
N PHE A 155 -7.22 0.05 11.82
CA PHE A 155 -7.62 -1.34 12.03
C PHE A 155 -7.41 -1.77 13.49
N GLN A 156 -8.18 -2.77 13.93
CA GLN A 156 -8.04 -3.41 15.24
C GLN A 156 -7.35 -4.77 15.08
N PRO A 157 -6.04 -4.86 15.30
CA PRO A 157 -5.31 -6.11 15.11
C PRO A 157 -5.59 -7.14 16.21
N TRP A 158 -6.07 -6.68 17.38
CA TRP A 158 -6.32 -7.53 18.52
C TRP A 158 -7.81 -7.80 18.73
N GLU A 159 -8.19 -9.05 18.92
CA GLU A 159 -9.47 -9.45 19.53
C GLU A 159 -9.38 -9.31 21.04
N ASP A 160 -8.26 -9.76 21.64
CA ASP A 160 -7.93 -9.60 23.05
C ASP A 160 -6.42 -9.32 23.18
N GLU A 161 -6.06 -8.06 23.37
CA GLU A 161 -4.66 -7.64 23.49
C GLU A 161 -4.01 -8.19 24.76
N GLY A 162 -4.77 -8.27 25.85
CA GLY A 162 -4.26 -8.80 27.13
C GLY A 162 -3.87 -10.26 27.05
N LYS A 163 -4.55 -11.04 26.22
CA LYS A 163 -4.22 -12.44 25.93
C LYS A 163 -3.39 -12.62 24.66
N ARG A 164 -3.05 -11.53 23.99
CA ARG A 164 -2.34 -11.52 22.69
C ARG A 164 -3.07 -12.37 21.62
N THR A 165 -4.40 -12.33 21.63
CA THR A 165 -5.22 -13.00 20.62
C THR A 165 -5.50 -12.04 19.49
N LEU A 166 -5.04 -12.37 18.28
CA LEU A 166 -5.25 -11.55 17.10
C LEU A 166 -6.70 -11.59 16.60
N ASN A 167 -7.15 -10.51 15.97
CA ASN A 167 -8.47 -10.43 15.37
C ASN A 167 -8.53 -11.36 14.13
N PRO A 168 -9.29 -12.46 14.18
CA PRO A 168 -9.30 -13.45 13.12
C PRO A 168 -9.96 -12.92 11.84
N LYS A 169 -10.91 -11.99 11.97
CA LYS A 169 -11.58 -11.37 10.81
C LYS A 169 -10.64 -10.43 10.05
N LEU A 170 -9.81 -9.69 10.78
CA LEU A 170 -8.80 -8.84 10.16
C LEU A 170 -7.69 -9.68 9.51
N LEU A 171 -7.27 -10.77 10.14
CA LEU A 171 -6.31 -11.71 9.54
C LEU A 171 -6.85 -12.29 8.22
N GLU A 172 -8.13 -12.68 8.20
CA GLU A 172 -8.75 -13.22 7.00
C GLU A 172 -8.80 -12.19 5.86
N LEU A 173 -9.17 -10.94 6.13
CA LEU A 173 -9.13 -9.86 5.15
C LEU A 173 -7.72 -9.72 4.53
N HIS A 174 -6.67 -9.76 5.36
CA HIS A 174 -5.30 -9.60 4.87
C HIS A 174 -4.79 -10.82 4.11
N LYS A 175 -5.26 -12.03 4.45
CA LYS A 175 -5.00 -13.23 3.64
C LYS A 175 -5.65 -13.12 2.26
N GLN A 176 -6.91 -12.70 2.20
CA GLN A 176 -7.62 -12.45 0.93
C GLN A 176 -6.91 -11.38 0.09
N TYR A 177 -6.36 -10.35 0.73
CA TYR A 177 -5.55 -9.34 0.04
C TYR A 177 -4.29 -9.96 -0.57
N VAL A 178 -3.57 -10.76 0.19
CA VAL A 178 -2.38 -11.49 -0.29
C VAL A 178 -2.76 -12.43 -1.45
N ASP A 179 -3.86 -13.16 -1.32
CA ASP A 179 -4.34 -14.05 -2.36
C ASP A 179 -4.65 -13.29 -3.66
N MET A 180 -5.35 -12.16 -3.55
CA MET A 180 -5.61 -11.27 -4.69
C MET A 180 -4.30 -10.81 -5.36
N CYS A 181 -3.31 -10.40 -4.57
CA CYS A 181 -2.01 -9.96 -5.11
C CYS A 181 -1.33 -11.09 -5.91
N ILE A 182 -1.24 -12.29 -5.33
CA ILE A 182 -0.60 -13.44 -5.97
C ILE A 182 -1.35 -13.86 -7.23
N ASP A 183 -2.69 -13.91 -7.19
CA ASP A 183 -3.52 -14.30 -8.34
C ASP A 183 -3.40 -13.31 -9.51
N LEU A 184 -3.16 -12.03 -9.22
CA LEU A 184 -2.89 -11.01 -10.22
C LEU A 184 -1.46 -11.03 -10.76
N GLY A 185 -0.54 -11.74 -10.11
CA GLY A 185 0.87 -11.80 -10.49
C GLY A 185 1.75 -10.72 -9.87
N ILE A 186 1.31 -10.11 -8.78
CA ILE A 186 2.12 -9.19 -7.96
C ILE A 186 3.31 -9.97 -7.35
N ASP A 187 4.50 -9.39 -7.40
CA ASP A 187 5.73 -10.02 -6.91
C ASP A 187 6.03 -9.75 -5.43
N GLY A 188 5.29 -8.85 -4.80
CA GLY A 188 5.48 -8.52 -3.40
C GLY A 188 4.58 -7.41 -2.89
N ILE A 189 4.64 -7.18 -1.60
CA ILE A 189 3.85 -6.16 -0.90
C ILE A 189 4.77 -5.21 -0.13
N ARG A 190 4.48 -3.92 -0.19
CA ARG A 190 4.98 -2.94 0.79
C ARG A 190 3.90 -2.75 1.85
N SER A 191 4.24 -3.01 3.10
CA SER A 191 3.36 -2.73 4.24
C SER A 191 3.49 -1.28 4.66
N ASP A 192 2.41 -0.54 4.50
CA ASP A 192 2.28 0.81 5.04
C ASP A 192 2.29 0.76 6.57
N VAL A 193 3.09 1.63 7.19
CA VAL A 193 3.27 1.71 8.66
C VAL A 193 3.23 0.33 9.33
N ALA A 194 4.25 -0.50 9.12
CA ALA A 194 4.24 -1.92 9.51
C ALA A 194 3.85 -2.13 10.98
N ARG A 195 4.27 -1.21 11.89
CA ARG A 195 3.93 -1.23 13.32
C ARG A 195 2.44 -0.98 13.65
N ALA A 196 1.63 -0.56 12.68
CA ALA A 196 0.18 -0.46 12.89
C ALA A 196 -0.47 -1.82 13.19
N LYS A 197 0.28 -2.89 12.95
CA LYS A 197 -0.07 -4.25 13.35
C LYS A 197 1.08 -4.87 14.12
N PRO A 198 0.79 -5.70 15.16
CA PRO A 198 1.84 -6.31 15.97
C PRO A 198 2.64 -7.34 15.16
N VAL A 199 3.86 -7.64 15.60
CA VAL A 199 4.76 -8.58 14.92
C VAL A 199 4.13 -9.97 14.74
N GLU A 200 3.30 -10.41 15.68
CA GLU A 200 2.57 -11.68 15.61
C GLU A 200 1.60 -11.74 14.43
N PHE A 201 1.08 -10.59 14.00
CA PHE A 201 0.25 -10.50 12.80
C PHE A 201 1.07 -10.82 11.54
N TRP A 202 2.27 -10.27 11.47
CA TRP A 202 3.20 -10.50 10.36
C TRP A 202 3.80 -11.90 10.38
N ASP A 203 4.01 -12.49 11.57
CA ASP A 203 4.43 -13.89 11.75
C ASP A 203 3.41 -14.89 11.12
N ILE A 204 2.18 -14.45 10.84
CA ILE A 204 1.17 -15.25 10.16
C ILE A 204 1.07 -14.89 8.67
N ILE A 205 0.97 -13.62 8.34
CA ILE A 205 0.67 -13.16 6.99
C ILE A 205 1.84 -13.38 6.03
N ILE A 206 3.07 -13.12 6.47
CA ILE A 206 4.26 -13.30 5.61
C ILE A 206 4.50 -14.77 5.25
N PRO A 207 4.54 -15.71 6.22
CA PRO A 207 4.65 -17.13 5.87
C PRO A 207 3.47 -17.63 5.05
N TYR A 208 2.24 -17.14 5.28
CA TYR A 208 1.08 -17.49 4.46
C TYR A 208 1.31 -17.19 2.98
N SER A 209 1.83 -16.01 2.63
CA SER A 209 2.12 -15.67 1.24
C SER A 209 3.16 -16.60 0.62
N ARG A 210 4.21 -16.97 1.37
CA ARG A 210 5.32 -17.79 0.89
C ARG A 210 4.99 -19.28 0.74
N ILE A 211 3.90 -19.74 1.34
CA ILE A 211 3.37 -21.09 1.05
C ILE A 211 2.86 -21.16 -0.40
N ARG A 212 2.27 -20.07 -0.90
CA ARG A 212 1.75 -19.97 -2.27
C ARG A 212 2.81 -19.55 -3.28
N ASP A 213 3.65 -18.58 -2.91
CA ASP A 213 4.76 -18.08 -3.72
C ASP A 213 5.99 -17.88 -2.83
N PRO A 214 6.97 -18.80 -2.85
CA PRO A 214 8.20 -18.69 -2.05
C PRO A 214 9.06 -17.47 -2.35
N GLU A 215 8.93 -16.86 -3.54
CA GLU A 215 9.69 -15.67 -3.96
C GLU A 215 8.93 -14.36 -3.64
N PHE A 216 7.73 -14.42 -3.03
CA PHE A 216 6.93 -13.24 -2.72
C PHE A 216 7.65 -12.33 -1.73
N ALA A 217 7.93 -11.10 -2.15
CA ALA A 217 8.75 -10.15 -1.43
C ALA A 217 7.92 -9.26 -0.47
N TRP A 218 8.54 -8.89 0.65
CA TRP A 218 7.93 -8.00 1.65
C TRP A 218 8.86 -6.83 1.99
N LEU A 219 8.32 -5.61 1.87
CA LEU A 219 8.98 -4.36 2.23
C LEU A 219 8.19 -3.69 3.36
N ALA A 220 8.83 -3.44 4.50
CA ALA A 220 8.21 -2.73 5.62
C ALA A 220 8.53 -1.24 5.59
N GLU A 221 7.51 -0.40 5.74
CA GLU A 221 7.73 0.97 6.19
C GLU A 221 7.84 0.97 7.72
N THR A 222 9.00 1.41 8.23
CA THR A 222 9.35 1.34 9.65
C THR A 222 9.64 2.72 10.22
N TYR A 223 9.34 2.90 11.50
CA TYR A 223 9.61 4.13 12.26
C TYR A 223 10.31 3.74 13.56
N THR A 224 11.62 3.92 13.60
CA THR A 224 12.47 3.46 14.71
C THR A 224 12.76 4.54 15.76
N TYR A 225 12.32 5.79 15.52
CA TYR A 225 12.56 6.92 16.40
C TYR A 225 11.27 7.56 16.86
N GLU A 226 11.28 8.05 18.08
CA GLU A 226 10.13 8.62 18.78
C GLU A 226 9.57 9.86 18.08
N ASP A 227 10.44 10.73 17.65
CA ASP A 227 10.14 11.97 16.95
C ASP A 227 9.72 11.79 15.49
N ALA A 228 10.06 10.66 14.88
CA ALA A 228 9.63 10.33 13.53
C ALA A 228 8.15 9.89 13.46
N SER A 229 7.47 9.79 14.60
CA SER A 229 6.09 9.33 14.66
C SER A 229 5.13 10.41 15.14
N PRO A 230 4.31 10.98 14.27
CA PRO A 230 3.18 11.78 14.70
C PRO A 230 2.10 10.94 15.42
N GLN A 231 2.24 9.62 15.44
CA GLN A 231 1.28 8.67 15.99
C GLN A 231 1.75 8.21 17.37
N ALA A 232 1.73 9.10 18.35
CA ALA A 232 2.28 8.92 19.70
C ALA A 232 1.76 7.68 20.47
N ASN A 233 0.73 6.99 19.96
CA ASN A 233 0.13 5.81 20.61
C ASN A 233 0.51 4.49 19.93
N MET A 234 1.39 4.50 18.92
CA MET A 234 1.90 3.28 18.31
C MET A 234 3.29 2.95 18.84
N PRO A 235 3.59 1.67 19.11
CA PRO A 235 4.95 1.26 19.48
C PRO A 235 5.93 1.56 18.33
N PHE A 236 7.21 1.75 18.67
CA PHE A 236 8.26 1.85 17.66
C PHE A 236 8.50 0.51 16.99
N ASP A 237 8.86 0.57 15.70
CA ASP A 237 9.33 -0.60 15.02
C ASP A 237 10.72 -0.97 15.56
N ARG A 238 10.91 -2.27 15.75
CA ARG A 238 12.23 -2.85 15.95
C ARG A 238 12.62 -3.53 14.65
N PRO A 239 13.68 -3.09 13.95
CA PRO A 239 14.13 -3.71 12.72
C PRO A 239 14.31 -5.23 12.84
N GLU A 240 14.81 -5.68 14.01
CA GLU A 240 15.01 -7.10 14.31
C GLU A 240 13.70 -7.89 14.32
N ASP A 241 12.62 -7.31 14.84
CA ASP A 241 11.30 -7.94 14.86
C ASP A 241 10.71 -8.04 13.45
N SER A 242 10.86 -7.00 12.65
CA SER A 242 10.42 -7.00 11.25
C SER A 242 11.18 -8.06 10.43
N LEU A 243 12.51 -8.10 10.55
CA LEU A 243 13.33 -9.10 9.87
C LEU A 243 13.00 -10.53 10.36
N ARG A 244 12.77 -10.72 11.66
CA ARG A 244 12.39 -12.01 12.24
C ARG A 244 11.01 -12.47 11.73
N ALA A 245 10.05 -11.54 11.58
CA ALA A 245 8.74 -11.86 11.00
C ALA A 245 8.81 -12.23 9.52
N GLY A 246 9.95 -11.94 8.86
CA GLY A 246 10.22 -12.37 7.50
C GLY A 246 10.17 -11.27 6.44
N TYR A 247 10.16 -10.00 6.83
CA TYR A 247 10.38 -8.92 5.86
C TYR A 247 11.75 -9.04 5.21
N ASP A 248 11.81 -8.83 3.92
CA ASP A 248 13.04 -8.89 3.13
C ASP A 248 13.78 -7.55 3.15
N MET A 249 13.03 -6.46 3.26
CA MET A 249 13.53 -5.09 3.23
C MET A 249 12.77 -4.23 4.23
N ILE A 250 13.46 -3.23 4.77
CA ILE A 250 12.88 -2.20 5.65
C ILE A 250 13.34 -0.82 5.20
N TYR A 251 12.49 0.19 5.36
CA TYR A 251 12.83 1.59 5.12
C TYR A 251 11.92 2.50 5.96
N GLY A 252 12.23 3.81 6.05
CA GLY A 252 11.33 4.78 6.68
C GLY A 252 12.01 5.73 7.67
N GLN A 253 13.32 5.68 7.83
CA GLN A 253 14.05 6.57 8.74
C GLN A 253 14.30 7.94 8.10
N TYR A 254 13.22 8.63 7.74
CA TYR A 254 13.28 9.89 6.97
C TYR A 254 13.99 11.05 7.71
N HIS A 255 14.03 11.02 9.05
CA HIS A 255 14.71 12.06 9.85
C HIS A 255 16.21 12.14 9.56
N ILE A 256 16.85 11.06 9.09
CA ILE A 256 18.27 11.08 8.68
C ILE A 256 18.49 12.14 7.60
N PHE A 257 17.55 12.36 6.70
CA PHE A 257 17.68 13.36 5.63
C PHE A 257 17.67 14.80 6.15
N HIS A 258 17.13 15.06 7.34
CA HIS A 258 17.16 16.37 7.96
C HIS A 258 18.52 16.74 8.55
N GLU A 259 19.37 15.75 8.80
CA GLU A 259 20.70 15.93 9.37
C GLU A 259 21.78 16.11 8.29
N TRP A 260 21.44 15.94 7.01
CA TRP A 260 22.38 16.10 5.92
C TRP A 260 22.44 17.56 5.45
N PRO A 261 23.48 18.32 5.84
CA PRO A 261 23.58 19.73 5.49
C PRO A 261 23.90 19.96 4.00
N ASN A 262 24.42 18.98 3.31
CA ASN A 262 24.73 19.00 1.87
C ASN A 262 24.90 17.59 1.29
N ALA A 263 25.12 17.49 -0.02
CA ALA A 263 25.27 16.22 -0.73
C ALA A 263 26.59 15.46 -0.44
N GLU A 264 27.49 16.03 0.34
CA GLU A 264 28.80 15.45 0.68
C GLU A 264 28.77 14.72 2.02
N THR A 265 27.70 14.89 2.81
CA THR A 265 27.47 14.18 4.07
C THR A 265 26.62 12.94 3.85
#